data_0ae5582f9ee1bacdcd440f0bb78eda28
#
_entry.id   0ae5582f9ee1bacdcd440f0bb78eda28
#
_cell.length_a   1.000
_cell.length_b   1.000
_cell.length_c   1.000
_cell.angle_alpha   90.00
_cell.angle_beta   90.00
_cell.angle_gamma   90.00
#
_symmetry.space_group_name_H-M   'P 1'
#
loop_
_entity.id
_entity.type
_entity.pdbx_description
1 polymer ?
#
loop_
_entity_poly.entity_id
_entity_poly.type
_entity_poly.pdbx_seq_one_letter_code
_entity_poly.pdbx_strand_id
1 'polypeptide(L)'
;MIRPAAFCDNPQTRLSNAFQSGISDAKIGVTARVCAEFDSLVDVLRSNGVVTYVFEGRAQRDAPDEVFPNNWVSTHADGTVVLYPMMAGNRRHERRPELFQTIDSDSDYHTTRMIDLTAHEKRHRYLEGTGSLVLDRINRIAYANLSPRTHLDVLEDFSKQLGYESVSFEATDNQKRPIYHTNVLMSVGTGFAVICSKTIKARTKLAVVLESLRSSGREVIEVHRQQLPDFPANLMALRSCSPHTLGGRWIRRSEVRWHVTEKSSQRQSPLSNEWEGAAYAACSRKFTCRTESAERDRMF
;
A
#
# COMPACT_ATOMS: atom_id res chain seq x y z
N MET A 1 -2.90 6.57 10.25
CA MET A 1 -3.98 6.32 9.26
C MET A 1 -4.87 7.55 9.20
N ILE A 2 -5.48 7.86 8.04
CA ILE A 2 -6.42 8.99 7.91
C ILE A 2 -7.83 8.40 7.72
N ARG A 3 -8.74 8.68 8.65
CA ARG A 3 -10.15 8.29 8.55
C ARG A 3 -10.84 9.25 7.59
N PRO A 4 -11.44 8.79 6.49
CA PRO A 4 -11.98 9.73 5.49
C PRO A 4 -13.20 10.49 6.02
N ALA A 5 -13.18 11.81 5.92
CA ALA A 5 -14.35 12.66 6.25
C ALA A 5 -15.39 12.66 5.13
N ALA A 6 -14.92 12.55 3.88
CA ALA A 6 -15.75 12.38 2.70
C ALA A 6 -15.07 11.41 1.73
N PHE A 7 -15.83 10.53 1.10
CA PHE A 7 -15.32 9.60 0.11
C PHE A 7 -16.14 9.70 -1.17
N CYS A 8 -15.47 10.04 -2.26
CA CYS A 8 -16.09 10.12 -3.58
C CYS A 8 -15.10 9.68 -4.66
N ASP A 9 -15.62 9.45 -5.85
CA ASP A 9 -14.78 9.20 -7.03
C ASP A 9 -13.92 10.43 -7.33
N ASN A 10 -12.61 10.20 -7.57
CA ASN A 10 -11.69 11.28 -7.91
C ASN A 10 -11.61 11.48 -9.43
N PRO A 11 -12.21 12.55 -9.99
CA PRO A 11 -12.22 12.77 -11.43
C PRO A 11 -10.82 13.01 -12.00
N GLN A 12 -9.88 13.57 -11.23
CA GLN A 12 -8.53 13.84 -11.70
C GLN A 12 -7.67 12.57 -11.81
N THR A 13 -8.02 11.50 -11.10
CA THR A 13 -7.28 10.23 -11.13
C THR A 13 -7.92 9.18 -12.04
N ARG A 14 -9.18 9.34 -12.42
CA ARG A 14 -9.97 8.37 -13.20
C ARG A 14 -9.27 7.93 -14.49
N LEU A 15 -8.71 8.86 -15.25
CA LEU A 15 -8.07 8.57 -16.53
C LEU A 15 -6.79 7.73 -16.39
N SER A 16 -6.09 7.85 -15.28
CA SER A 16 -4.83 7.14 -15.01
C SER A 16 -5.01 5.91 -14.13
N ASN A 17 -6.19 5.71 -13.52
CA ASN A 17 -6.49 4.60 -12.63
C ASN A 17 -7.49 3.64 -13.28
N ALA A 18 -6.99 2.61 -13.95
CA ALA A 18 -7.79 1.60 -14.61
C ALA A 18 -8.63 0.73 -13.65
N PHE A 19 -8.32 0.75 -12.37
CA PHE A 19 -9.00 -0.03 -11.33
C PHE A 19 -10.05 0.77 -10.56
N GLN A 20 -10.18 2.06 -10.85
CA GLN A 20 -11.22 2.91 -10.28
C GLN A 20 -12.56 2.61 -10.97
N SER A 21 -13.46 1.91 -10.28
CA SER A 21 -14.84 1.78 -10.70
C SER A 21 -15.58 3.06 -10.36
N GLY A 22 -16.19 3.73 -11.37
CA GLY A 22 -16.95 4.96 -11.15
C GLY A 22 -18.06 4.75 -10.11
N ILE A 23 -17.85 5.29 -8.93
CA ILE A 23 -18.89 5.42 -7.92
C ILE A 23 -19.58 6.74 -8.24
N SER A 24 -20.80 6.70 -8.76
CA SER A 24 -21.58 7.93 -8.94
C SER A 24 -21.80 8.57 -7.55
N ASP A 25 -21.60 9.89 -7.46
CA ASP A 25 -21.85 10.71 -6.25
C ASP A 25 -23.25 10.51 -5.63
N ALA A 26 -24.14 9.88 -6.39
CA ALA A 26 -25.54 9.63 -6.01
C ALA A 26 -25.75 8.45 -5.06
N LYS A 27 -24.72 7.67 -4.69
CA LYS A 27 -24.90 6.59 -3.71
C LYS A 27 -24.83 7.14 -2.29
N ILE A 28 -26.02 7.53 -1.77
CA ILE A 28 -26.22 7.85 -0.36
C ILE A 28 -25.59 6.75 0.51
N GLY A 29 -24.73 7.15 1.46
CA GLY A 29 -24.12 6.22 2.40
C GLY A 29 -22.74 5.63 2.01
N VAL A 30 -22.15 6.01 0.88
CA VAL A 30 -20.81 5.51 0.50
C VAL A 30 -19.77 5.89 1.55
N THR A 31 -19.71 7.15 1.96
CA THR A 31 -18.78 7.61 3.01
C THR A 31 -18.98 6.83 4.32
N ALA A 32 -20.22 6.63 4.75
CA ALA A 32 -20.50 5.87 5.98
C ALA A 32 -20.00 4.41 5.89
N ARG A 33 -20.16 3.77 4.72
CA ARG A 33 -19.63 2.41 4.49
C ARG A 33 -18.12 2.37 4.53
N VAL A 34 -17.46 3.31 3.85
CA VAL A 34 -15.99 3.40 3.83
C VAL A 34 -15.45 3.67 5.23
N CYS A 35 -16.10 4.55 6.00
CA CYS A 35 -15.75 4.77 7.41
C CYS A 35 -15.91 3.49 8.24
N ALA A 36 -16.99 2.75 8.07
CA ALA A 36 -17.20 1.50 8.81
C ALA A 36 -16.15 0.42 8.45
N GLU A 37 -15.77 0.31 7.18
CA GLU A 37 -14.70 -0.59 6.73
C GLU A 37 -13.34 -0.13 7.28
N PHE A 38 -13.06 1.17 7.28
CA PHE A 38 -11.87 1.75 7.87
C PHE A 38 -11.78 1.46 9.38
N ASP A 39 -12.85 1.73 10.12
CA ASP A 39 -12.90 1.50 11.57
C ASP A 39 -12.72 0.02 11.90
N SER A 40 -13.35 -0.87 11.13
CA SER A 40 -13.15 -2.33 11.25
C SER A 40 -11.70 -2.75 11.03
N LEU A 41 -11.01 -2.16 10.04
CA LEU A 41 -9.59 -2.41 9.82
C LEU A 41 -8.72 -1.93 10.99
N VAL A 42 -9.01 -0.74 11.53
CA VAL A 42 -8.31 -0.23 12.73
C VAL A 42 -8.47 -1.18 13.91
N ASP A 43 -9.67 -1.70 14.14
CA ASP A 43 -9.95 -2.64 15.23
C ASP A 43 -9.18 -3.95 15.04
N VAL A 44 -9.13 -4.46 13.81
CA VAL A 44 -8.34 -5.65 13.48
C VAL A 44 -6.85 -5.42 13.74
N LEU A 45 -6.29 -4.30 13.31
CA LEU A 45 -4.88 -3.97 13.53
C LEU A 45 -4.57 -3.89 15.03
N ARG A 46 -5.39 -3.17 15.79
CA ARG A 46 -5.24 -3.01 17.25
C ARG A 46 -5.37 -4.34 18.00
N SER A 47 -6.34 -5.17 17.64
CA SER A 47 -6.53 -6.50 18.25
C SER A 47 -5.35 -7.46 17.98
N ASN A 48 -4.60 -7.22 16.90
CA ASN A 48 -3.36 -7.95 16.59
C ASN A 48 -2.09 -7.25 17.11
N GLY A 49 -2.23 -6.28 18.03
CA GLY A 49 -1.10 -5.62 18.69
C GLY A 49 -0.36 -4.61 17.81
N VAL A 50 -1.00 -4.11 16.74
CA VAL A 50 -0.43 -3.04 15.92
C VAL A 50 -0.86 -1.69 16.48
N VAL A 51 0.10 -0.85 16.88
CA VAL A 51 -0.17 0.52 17.30
C VAL A 51 -0.64 1.34 16.10
N THR A 52 -1.82 1.96 16.20
CA THR A 52 -2.40 2.74 15.11
C THR A 52 -2.78 4.14 15.58
N TYR A 53 -2.22 5.15 14.93
CA TYR A 53 -2.60 6.55 15.07
C TYR A 53 -3.62 6.88 13.98
N VAL A 54 -4.83 7.27 14.41
CA VAL A 54 -5.94 7.61 13.51
C VAL A 54 -6.18 9.11 13.60
N PHE A 55 -6.11 9.77 12.47
CA PHE A 55 -6.40 11.19 12.31
C PHE A 55 -7.67 11.35 11.48
N GLU A 56 -8.54 12.27 11.88
CA GLU A 56 -9.73 12.59 11.09
C GLU A 56 -9.34 13.27 9.77
N GLY A 57 -10.01 12.87 8.72
CA GLY A 57 -9.92 13.51 7.41
C GLY A 57 -10.49 14.92 7.42
N ARG A 58 -10.22 15.66 6.36
CA ARG A 58 -10.78 17.00 6.18
C ARG A 58 -12.11 16.90 5.45
N ALA A 59 -13.14 17.56 5.98
CA ALA A 59 -14.48 17.58 5.37
C ALA A 59 -14.56 18.32 4.01
N GLN A 60 -13.42 18.77 3.49
CA GLN A 60 -13.31 19.43 2.20
C GLN A 60 -13.38 18.41 1.07
N ARG A 61 -14.26 18.65 0.09
CA ARG A 61 -14.40 17.80 -1.10
C ARG A 61 -13.15 17.71 -1.98
N ASP A 62 -12.12 18.54 -1.67
CA ASP A 62 -10.88 18.67 -2.45
C ASP A 62 -9.82 17.59 -2.12
N ALA A 63 -10.12 16.63 -1.22
CA ALA A 63 -9.20 15.57 -0.83
C ALA A 63 -9.86 14.17 -0.87
N PRO A 64 -10.34 13.72 -2.04
CA PRO A 64 -11.16 12.50 -2.15
C PRO A 64 -10.40 11.21 -1.82
N ASP A 65 -9.07 11.21 -1.93
CA ASP A 65 -8.20 10.04 -1.71
C ASP A 65 -7.36 10.17 -0.43
N GLU A 66 -7.75 11.03 0.54
CA GLU A 66 -6.98 11.28 1.77
C GLU A 66 -6.76 10.04 2.65
N VAL A 67 -7.58 9.01 2.45
CA VAL A 67 -7.43 7.69 3.10
C VAL A 67 -6.13 6.99 2.71
N PHE A 68 -5.42 7.45 1.68
CA PHE A 68 -4.16 6.90 1.18
C PHE A 68 -2.94 7.80 1.47
N PRO A 69 -2.60 8.06 2.74
CA PRO A 69 -1.48 8.94 3.09
C PRO A 69 -0.12 8.44 2.56
N ASN A 70 0.03 7.14 2.35
CA ASN A 70 1.23 6.53 1.80
C ASN A 70 1.61 7.04 0.40
N ASN A 71 0.70 7.70 -0.32
CA ASN A 71 1.01 8.27 -1.62
C ASN A 71 1.72 9.64 -1.51
N TRP A 72 1.50 10.40 -0.44
CA TRP A 72 2.15 11.69 -0.27
C TRP A 72 3.24 11.72 0.80
N VAL A 73 3.35 10.65 1.63
CA VAL A 73 4.36 10.57 2.70
C VAL A 73 4.85 9.15 2.91
N SER A 74 6.11 9.02 3.29
CA SER A 74 6.66 7.80 3.91
C SER A 74 7.54 8.14 5.11
N THR A 75 7.60 7.21 6.06
CA THR A 75 8.47 7.26 7.23
C THR A 75 9.55 6.20 7.13
N HIS A 76 10.72 6.47 7.69
CA HIS A 76 11.87 5.58 7.70
C HIS A 76 12.36 5.34 9.14
N ALA A 77 13.03 4.21 9.36
CA ALA A 77 13.46 3.78 10.71
C ALA A 77 14.45 4.74 11.39
N ASP A 78 15.13 5.57 10.62
CA ASP A 78 16.05 6.61 11.10
C ASP A 78 15.36 7.93 11.46
N GLY A 79 14.02 7.96 11.45
CA GLY A 79 13.22 9.16 11.68
C GLY A 79 13.11 10.07 10.46
N THR A 80 13.60 9.68 9.30
CA THR A 80 13.40 10.45 8.06
C THR A 80 11.94 10.36 7.61
N VAL A 81 11.33 11.51 7.32
CA VAL A 81 10.03 11.66 6.68
C VAL A 81 10.23 12.20 5.27
N VAL A 82 9.59 11.60 4.28
CA VAL A 82 9.67 12.03 2.88
C VAL A 82 8.30 12.49 2.40
N LEU A 83 8.22 13.70 1.86
CA LEU A 83 7.05 14.25 1.18
C LEU A 83 7.19 14.07 -0.33
N TYR A 84 6.14 13.57 -0.96
CA TYR A 84 6.18 13.16 -2.37
C TYR A 84 5.36 14.06 -3.29
N PRO A 85 5.83 14.27 -4.55
CA PRO A 85 5.09 15.00 -5.57
C PRO A 85 3.93 14.16 -6.12
N MET A 86 2.72 14.73 -6.07
CA MET A 86 1.46 14.13 -6.51
C MET A 86 1.06 14.64 -7.90
N MET A 87 0.61 13.73 -8.79
CA MET A 87 0.15 14.08 -10.12
C MET A 87 -1.15 14.87 -10.09
N ALA A 88 -2.16 14.35 -9.40
CA ALA A 88 -3.46 15.01 -9.29
C ALA A 88 -3.37 16.23 -8.36
N GLY A 89 -3.82 17.38 -8.84
CA GLY A 89 -3.73 18.66 -8.10
C GLY A 89 -4.53 18.62 -6.80
N ASN A 90 -5.72 18.03 -6.81
CA ASN A 90 -6.55 17.89 -5.62
C ASN A 90 -5.91 16.99 -4.56
N ARG A 91 -5.12 15.99 -4.93
CA ARG A 91 -4.40 15.13 -3.98
C ARG A 91 -3.24 15.83 -3.28
N ARG A 92 -2.74 16.96 -3.81
CA ARG A 92 -1.72 17.77 -3.14
C ARG A 92 -2.23 18.40 -1.85
N HIS A 93 -3.54 18.63 -1.75
CA HIS A 93 -4.20 19.13 -0.53
C HIS A 93 -4.30 18.07 0.57
N GLU A 94 -4.07 16.78 0.26
CA GLU A 94 -4.04 15.70 1.25
C GLU A 94 -2.80 15.74 2.16
N ARG A 95 -1.72 16.45 1.73
CA ARG A 95 -0.47 16.54 2.51
C ARG A 95 -0.68 17.28 3.82
N ARG A 96 -0.30 16.62 4.91
CA ARG A 96 -0.48 17.10 6.28
C ARG A 96 0.80 16.86 7.10
N PRO A 97 1.93 17.53 6.77
CA PRO A 97 3.19 17.34 7.50
C PRO A 97 3.08 17.72 8.98
N GLU A 98 2.12 18.58 9.35
CA GLU A 98 1.83 18.95 10.74
C GLU A 98 1.43 17.74 11.62
N LEU A 99 0.91 16.66 11.05
CA LEU A 99 0.55 15.45 11.82
C LEU A 99 1.76 14.78 12.48
N PHE A 100 2.96 15.01 11.94
CA PHE A 100 4.18 14.43 12.53
C PHE A 100 4.52 15.05 13.87
N GLN A 101 4.10 16.28 14.16
CA GLN A 101 4.24 16.88 15.49
C GLN A 101 3.46 16.07 16.55
N THR A 102 2.26 15.63 16.21
CA THR A 102 1.47 14.75 17.11
C THR A 102 2.08 13.37 17.22
N ILE A 103 2.55 12.79 16.11
CA ILE A 103 3.21 11.48 16.13
C ILE A 103 4.48 11.54 16.99
N ASP A 104 5.29 12.58 16.85
CA ASP A 104 6.52 12.78 17.62
C ASP A 104 6.27 12.94 19.11
N SER A 105 5.13 13.53 19.52
CA SER A 105 4.76 13.69 20.93
C SER A 105 4.14 12.44 21.54
N ASP A 106 3.42 11.63 20.75
CA ASP A 106 2.56 10.56 21.25
C ASP A 106 3.13 9.16 20.97
N SER A 107 4.32 9.05 20.35
CA SER A 107 4.93 7.78 20.00
C SER A 107 6.44 7.73 20.21
N ASP A 108 7.01 6.53 20.13
CA ASP A 108 8.48 6.31 20.13
C ASP A 108 9.12 6.67 18.77
N TYR A 109 8.33 7.09 17.77
CA TYR A 109 8.83 7.59 16.50
C TYR A 109 9.16 9.07 16.62
N HIS A 110 10.38 9.45 16.30
CA HIS A 110 10.83 10.85 16.31
C HIS A 110 11.30 11.25 14.93
N THR A 111 10.72 12.33 14.41
CA THR A 111 11.13 12.92 13.13
C THR A 111 12.50 13.59 13.29
N THR A 112 13.51 13.02 12.65
CA THR A 112 14.88 13.57 12.65
C THR A 112 15.15 14.48 11.48
N ARG A 113 14.51 14.19 10.32
CA ARG A 113 14.71 14.90 9.08
C ARG A 113 13.47 14.81 8.20
N MET A 114 13.15 15.90 7.51
CA MET A 114 12.11 15.93 6.47
C MET A 114 12.74 16.20 5.11
N ILE A 115 12.50 15.31 4.15
CA ILE A 115 12.90 15.46 2.75
C ILE A 115 11.67 15.85 1.96
N ASP A 116 11.72 16.96 1.26
CA ASP A 116 10.62 17.47 0.44
C ASP A 116 10.95 17.34 -1.06
N LEU A 117 10.32 16.37 -1.73
CA LEU A 117 10.44 16.15 -3.16
C LEU A 117 9.35 16.91 -3.97
N THR A 118 8.45 17.64 -3.31
CA THR A 118 7.28 18.25 -3.96
C THR A 118 7.63 19.33 -4.98
N ALA A 119 8.85 19.89 -4.91
CA ALA A 119 9.35 20.85 -5.91
C ALA A 119 9.35 20.29 -7.35
N HIS A 120 9.39 18.95 -7.52
CA HIS A 120 9.30 18.30 -8.82
C HIS A 120 7.94 18.50 -9.50
N GLU A 121 6.87 18.82 -8.75
CA GLU A 121 5.54 19.12 -9.30
C GLU A 121 5.55 20.32 -10.27
N LYS A 122 6.44 21.30 -10.04
CA LYS A 122 6.62 22.45 -10.93
C LYS A 122 7.10 22.08 -12.33
N ARG A 123 7.74 20.91 -12.44
CA ARG A 123 8.23 20.33 -13.71
C ARG A 123 7.35 19.21 -14.23
N HIS A 124 6.16 19.02 -13.64
CA HIS A 124 5.25 17.90 -13.94
C HIS A 124 5.93 16.53 -13.80
N ARG A 125 6.74 16.37 -12.75
CA ARG A 125 7.42 15.13 -12.39
C ARG A 125 6.88 14.63 -11.06
N TYR A 126 6.50 13.35 -11.02
CA TYR A 126 5.75 12.77 -9.91
C TYR A 126 6.39 11.48 -9.41
N LEU A 127 6.20 11.22 -8.13
CA LEU A 127 6.52 9.97 -7.46
C LEU A 127 5.56 9.82 -6.28
N GLU A 128 4.50 9.04 -6.42
CA GLU A 128 3.45 8.96 -5.42
C GLU A 128 3.78 7.95 -4.32
N GLY A 129 4.77 8.28 -3.49
CA GLY A 129 5.17 7.57 -2.27
C GLY A 129 5.27 6.05 -2.43
N THR A 130 4.78 5.31 -1.44
CA THR A 130 4.76 3.83 -1.50
C THR A 130 3.62 3.25 -2.32
N GLY A 131 2.91 4.06 -3.07
CA GLY A 131 2.15 3.63 -4.25
C GLY A 131 3.10 3.38 -5.42
N SER A 132 3.88 4.40 -5.79
CA SER A 132 4.89 4.34 -6.85
C SER A 132 6.09 3.46 -6.49
N LEU A 133 6.42 3.33 -5.20
CA LEU A 133 7.58 2.61 -4.69
C LEU A 133 7.17 1.39 -3.88
N VAL A 134 7.83 0.27 -4.12
CA VAL A 134 7.88 -0.86 -3.21
C VAL A 134 9.29 -0.94 -2.65
N LEU A 135 9.41 -0.70 -1.34
CA LEU A 135 10.69 -0.54 -0.67
C LEU A 135 11.14 -1.82 0.03
N ASP A 136 12.24 -2.40 -0.42
CA ASP A 136 13.02 -3.32 0.39
C ASP A 136 13.88 -2.51 1.37
N ARG A 137 13.35 -2.29 2.56
CA ARG A 137 14.00 -1.45 3.57
C ARG A 137 15.24 -2.08 4.17
N ILE A 138 15.36 -3.41 4.11
CA ILE A 138 16.50 -4.16 4.64
C ILE A 138 17.69 -4.03 3.69
N ASN A 139 17.47 -4.30 2.40
CA ASN A 139 18.53 -4.28 1.39
C ASN A 139 18.64 -2.91 0.70
N ARG A 140 17.84 -1.92 1.09
CA ARG A 140 17.85 -0.57 0.54
C ARG A 140 17.60 -0.56 -0.97
N ILE A 141 16.62 -1.33 -1.44
CA ILE A 141 16.23 -1.40 -2.85
C ILE A 141 14.84 -0.79 -3.01
N ALA A 142 14.68 0.11 -3.99
CA ALA A 142 13.42 0.73 -4.37
C ALA A 142 12.96 0.20 -5.73
N TYR A 143 11.94 -0.65 -5.74
CA TYR A 143 11.30 -1.13 -6.96
C TYR A 143 10.27 -0.11 -7.43
N ALA A 144 10.32 0.28 -8.71
CA ALA A 144 9.45 1.30 -9.26
C ALA A 144 8.98 0.97 -10.68
N ASN A 145 7.68 0.85 -10.87
CA ASN A 145 7.04 0.78 -12.17
C ASN A 145 6.86 2.19 -12.73
N LEU A 146 7.58 2.52 -13.80
CA LEU A 146 7.48 3.82 -14.45
C LEU A 146 6.10 4.01 -15.08
N SER A 147 5.49 5.14 -14.79
CA SER A 147 4.11 5.47 -15.15
C SER A 147 3.91 6.99 -15.15
N PRO A 148 2.75 7.52 -15.54
CA PRO A 148 2.45 8.94 -15.36
C PRO A 148 2.56 9.46 -13.93
N ARG A 149 2.54 8.55 -12.91
CA ARG A 149 2.67 8.90 -11.49
C ARG A 149 4.03 8.52 -10.89
N THR A 150 4.97 8.02 -11.73
CA THR A 150 6.28 7.53 -11.28
C THR A 150 7.33 7.91 -12.31
N HIS A 151 8.06 8.99 -12.08
CA HIS A 151 9.08 9.52 -13.00
C HIS A 151 10.47 9.12 -12.53
N LEU A 152 11.34 8.77 -13.48
CA LEU A 152 12.68 8.27 -13.22
C LEU A 152 13.56 9.30 -12.50
N ASP A 153 13.53 10.55 -12.91
CA ASP A 153 14.33 11.62 -12.31
C ASP A 153 13.96 11.90 -10.83
N VAL A 154 12.70 11.73 -10.45
CA VAL A 154 12.28 11.84 -9.04
C VAL A 154 12.68 10.59 -8.25
N LEU A 155 12.62 9.41 -8.88
CA LEU A 155 13.12 8.16 -8.29
C LEU A 155 14.62 8.23 -8.03
N GLU A 156 15.41 8.79 -8.96
CA GLU A 156 16.85 8.98 -8.81
C GLU A 156 17.17 9.95 -7.67
N ASP A 157 16.43 11.06 -7.56
CA ASP A 157 16.59 12.02 -6.47
C ASP A 157 16.25 11.38 -5.11
N PHE A 158 15.12 10.65 -5.01
CA PHE A 158 14.76 9.85 -3.84
C PHE A 158 15.90 8.88 -3.47
N SER A 159 16.38 8.11 -4.44
CA SER A 159 17.40 7.09 -4.25
C SER A 159 18.71 7.68 -3.75
N LYS A 160 19.13 8.81 -4.32
CA LYS A 160 20.34 9.53 -3.91
C LYS A 160 20.23 10.07 -2.49
N GLN A 161 19.08 10.66 -2.12
CA GLN A 161 18.91 11.28 -0.80
C GLN A 161 18.76 10.26 0.33
N LEU A 162 18.22 9.07 0.06
CA LEU A 162 17.98 8.05 1.06
C LEU A 162 18.93 6.84 0.95
N GLY A 163 19.82 6.80 -0.04
CA GLY A 163 20.76 5.69 -0.21
C GLY A 163 20.07 4.38 -0.63
N TYR A 164 19.05 4.46 -1.49
CA TYR A 164 18.43 3.29 -2.09
C TYR A 164 19.02 3.01 -3.49
N GLU A 165 19.23 1.74 -3.79
CA GLU A 165 19.39 1.29 -5.17
C GLU A 165 18.00 1.25 -5.83
N SER A 166 17.85 1.82 -7.03
CA SER A 166 16.59 1.80 -7.75
C SER A 166 16.55 0.70 -8.81
N VAL A 167 15.46 -0.08 -8.79
CA VAL A 167 15.15 -1.08 -9.82
C VAL A 167 13.89 -0.62 -10.54
N SER A 168 14.06 0.07 -11.68
CA SER A 168 12.96 0.59 -12.48
C SER A 168 12.59 -0.31 -13.64
N PHE A 169 11.30 -0.40 -13.92
CA PHE A 169 10.73 -1.18 -15.03
C PHE A 169 9.40 -0.55 -15.50
N GLU A 170 8.84 -1.06 -16.58
CA GLU A 170 7.52 -0.69 -17.07
C GLU A 170 6.60 -1.90 -17.07
N ALA A 171 5.36 -1.71 -16.60
CA ALA A 171 4.34 -2.73 -16.56
C ALA A 171 3.01 -2.23 -17.14
N THR A 172 2.25 -3.15 -17.76
CA THR A 172 0.95 -2.84 -18.35
C THR A 172 -0.11 -3.86 -17.96
N ASP A 173 -1.36 -3.40 -17.97
CA ASP A 173 -2.54 -4.25 -17.82
C ASP A 173 -2.84 -5.07 -19.10
N ASN A 174 -3.97 -5.80 -19.11
CA ASN A 174 -4.40 -6.59 -20.25
C ASN A 174 -4.77 -5.75 -21.50
N GLN A 175 -5.05 -4.47 -21.31
CA GLN A 175 -5.36 -3.51 -22.39
C GLN A 175 -4.13 -2.70 -22.82
N LYS A 176 -2.92 -3.12 -22.38
CA LYS A 176 -1.64 -2.43 -22.62
C LYS A 176 -1.57 -1.02 -22.05
N ARG A 177 -2.45 -0.65 -21.10
CA ARG A 177 -2.38 0.62 -20.38
C ARG A 177 -1.32 0.51 -19.30
N PRO A 178 -0.55 1.57 -19.02
CA PRO A 178 0.40 1.57 -17.90
C PRO A 178 -0.31 1.29 -16.58
N ILE A 179 0.26 0.40 -15.76
CA ILE A 179 -0.18 0.24 -14.38
C ILE A 179 0.36 1.45 -13.60
N TYR A 180 -0.53 2.19 -12.95
CA TYR A 180 -0.21 3.51 -12.40
C TYR A 180 0.71 3.47 -11.17
N HIS A 181 0.63 2.42 -10.34
CA HIS A 181 1.42 2.25 -9.13
C HIS A 181 2.10 0.88 -9.07
N THR A 182 3.27 0.83 -8.48
CA THR A 182 4.05 -0.40 -8.30
C THR A 182 3.39 -1.36 -7.30
N ASN A 183 2.81 -0.84 -6.23
CA ASN A 183 2.15 -1.65 -5.20
C ASN A 183 0.88 -2.38 -5.69
N VAL A 184 0.37 -2.05 -6.85
CA VAL A 184 -0.71 -2.80 -7.51
C VAL A 184 -0.23 -4.18 -7.96
N LEU A 185 1.04 -4.27 -8.37
CA LEU A 185 1.58 -5.47 -9.03
C LEU A 185 2.63 -6.22 -8.22
N MET A 186 3.17 -5.62 -7.14
CA MET A 186 4.14 -6.30 -6.29
C MET A 186 4.16 -5.76 -4.86
N SER A 187 4.64 -6.60 -3.95
CA SER A 187 4.99 -6.25 -2.58
C SER A 187 6.19 -7.05 -2.10
N VAL A 188 6.88 -6.53 -1.08
CA VAL A 188 8.05 -7.16 -0.48
C VAL A 188 7.85 -7.26 1.02
N GLY A 189 7.87 -8.49 1.54
CA GLY A 189 7.94 -8.81 2.96
C GLY A 189 9.35 -9.20 3.39
N THR A 190 9.52 -9.67 4.62
CA THR A 190 10.83 -10.07 5.13
C THR A 190 11.36 -11.34 4.46
N GLY A 191 10.53 -12.37 4.33
CA GLY A 191 10.92 -13.66 3.76
C GLY A 191 10.26 -13.97 2.42
N PHE A 192 9.45 -13.08 1.87
CA PHE A 192 8.71 -13.30 0.63
C PHE A 192 8.60 -12.03 -0.20
N ALA A 193 8.31 -12.20 -1.48
CA ALA A 193 7.84 -11.14 -2.37
C ALA A 193 6.70 -11.68 -3.21
N VAL A 194 5.64 -10.87 -3.38
CA VAL A 194 4.53 -11.19 -4.29
C VAL A 194 4.66 -10.32 -5.51
N ILE A 195 4.53 -10.90 -6.70
CA ILE A 195 4.68 -10.14 -7.95
C ILE A 195 3.80 -10.71 -9.06
N CYS A 196 3.20 -9.81 -9.85
CA CYS A 196 2.58 -10.15 -11.13
C CYS A 196 3.62 -9.98 -12.26
N SER A 197 4.55 -10.91 -12.38
CA SER A 197 5.68 -10.88 -13.30
C SER A 197 5.29 -10.68 -14.76
N LYS A 198 4.17 -11.27 -15.18
CA LYS A 198 3.64 -11.19 -16.56
C LYS A 198 3.18 -9.78 -16.99
N THR A 199 3.13 -8.81 -16.09
CA THR A 199 2.80 -7.42 -16.43
C THR A 199 4.02 -6.64 -16.92
N ILE A 200 5.23 -7.05 -16.53
CA ILE A 200 6.48 -6.37 -16.88
C ILE A 200 6.78 -6.57 -18.37
N LYS A 201 6.96 -5.46 -19.09
CA LYS A 201 7.08 -5.45 -20.55
C LYS A 201 8.38 -6.09 -21.06
N ALA A 202 9.51 -5.64 -20.51
CA ALA A 202 10.84 -6.06 -20.98
C ALA A 202 11.34 -7.28 -20.21
N ARG A 203 11.66 -8.37 -20.92
CA ARG A 203 12.19 -9.60 -20.30
C ARG A 203 13.51 -9.36 -19.54
N THR A 204 14.35 -8.47 -20.03
CA THR A 204 15.60 -8.09 -19.34
C THR A 204 15.32 -7.41 -18.01
N LYS A 205 14.35 -6.49 -17.95
CA LYS A 205 13.95 -5.85 -16.71
C LYS A 205 13.27 -6.82 -15.74
N LEU A 206 12.44 -7.73 -16.23
CA LEU A 206 11.86 -8.80 -15.44
C LEU A 206 12.95 -9.67 -14.80
N ALA A 207 13.98 -10.06 -15.57
CA ALA A 207 15.09 -10.85 -15.05
C ALA A 207 15.82 -10.11 -13.91
N VAL A 208 16.08 -8.81 -14.07
CA VAL A 208 16.71 -7.97 -13.03
C VAL A 208 15.84 -7.93 -11.76
N VAL A 209 14.52 -7.71 -11.90
CA VAL A 209 13.60 -7.67 -10.75
C VAL A 209 13.59 -9.01 -10.02
N LEU A 210 13.42 -10.13 -10.74
CA LEU A 210 13.37 -11.46 -10.14
C LEU A 210 14.70 -11.87 -9.50
N GLU A 211 15.82 -11.54 -10.13
CA GLU A 211 17.15 -11.80 -9.57
C GLU A 211 17.35 -10.98 -8.28
N SER A 212 17.03 -9.70 -8.29
CA SER A 212 17.11 -8.85 -7.10
C SER A 212 16.27 -9.37 -5.94
N LEU A 213 15.06 -9.88 -6.21
CA LEU A 213 14.19 -10.47 -5.18
C LEU A 213 14.75 -11.78 -4.63
N ARG A 214 15.28 -12.66 -5.49
CA ARG A 214 15.82 -13.97 -5.10
C ARG A 214 17.15 -13.85 -4.38
N SER A 215 18.06 -12.99 -4.85
CA SER A 215 19.37 -12.76 -4.23
C SER A 215 19.25 -12.19 -2.81
N SER A 216 18.14 -11.56 -2.50
CA SER A 216 17.80 -11.10 -1.14
C SER A 216 17.23 -12.21 -0.22
N GLY A 217 17.23 -13.48 -0.68
CA GLY A 217 16.79 -14.64 0.09
C GLY A 217 15.28 -14.80 0.24
N ARG A 218 14.48 -14.13 -0.60
CA ARG A 218 13.02 -14.17 -0.54
C ARG A 218 12.42 -15.26 -1.41
N GLU A 219 11.38 -15.91 -0.92
CA GLU A 219 10.48 -16.70 -1.74
C GLU A 219 9.69 -15.75 -2.66
N VAL A 220 9.72 -16.02 -3.97
CA VAL A 220 8.98 -15.22 -4.95
C VAL A 220 7.66 -15.91 -5.29
N ILE A 221 6.56 -15.29 -4.90
CA ILE A 221 5.19 -15.77 -5.16
C ILE A 221 4.64 -15.01 -6.37
N GLU A 222 4.38 -15.74 -7.45
CA GLU A 222 3.83 -15.15 -8.66
C GLU A 222 2.31 -15.18 -8.66
N VAL A 223 1.68 -14.02 -8.96
CA VAL A 223 0.24 -13.90 -9.15
C VAL A 223 -0.11 -13.69 -10.62
N HIS A 224 -1.30 -14.11 -11.01
CA HIS A 224 -1.76 -14.00 -12.39
C HIS A 224 -2.36 -12.62 -12.68
N ARG A 225 -2.23 -12.16 -13.95
CA ARG A 225 -2.83 -10.91 -14.42
C ARG A 225 -4.32 -10.79 -14.17
N GLN A 226 -5.05 -11.89 -14.28
CA GLN A 226 -6.50 -11.93 -14.06
C GLN A 226 -6.88 -11.60 -12.61
N GLN A 227 -5.96 -11.80 -11.67
CA GLN A 227 -6.17 -11.50 -10.25
C GLN A 227 -5.90 -10.03 -9.89
N LEU A 228 -5.24 -9.24 -10.76
CA LEU A 228 -4.89 -7.85 -10.46
C LEU A 228 -6.08 -6.97 -10.02
N PRO A 229 -7.31 -7.12 -10.57
CA PRO A 229 -8.47 -6.37 -10.08
C PRO A 229 -8.80 -6.61 -8.60
N ASP A 230 -8.32 -7.73 -8.04
CA ASP A 230 -8.49 -8.10 -6.63
C ASP A 230 -7.32 -7.65 -5.74
N PHE A 231 -6.34 -6.95 -6.32
CA PHE A 231 -5.14 -6.42 -5.65
C PHE A 231 -4.33 -7.47 -4.85
N PRO A 232 -4.05 -8.67 -5.37
CA PRO A 232 -3.41 -9.76 -4.63
C PRO A 232 -1.97 -9.47 -4.23
N ALA A 233 -1.32 -8.55 -4.92
CA ALA A 233 0.05 -8.14 -4.64
C ALA A 233 0.15 -6.86 -3.78
N ASN A 234 -0.99 -6.24 -3.42
CA ASN A 234 -1.00 -5.04 -2.58
C ASN A 234 -1.01 -5.42 -1.10
N LEU A 235 0.14 -5.85 -0.59
CA LEU A 235 0.32 -6.37 0.76
C LEU A 235 1.29 -5.51 1.54
N MET A 236 1.07 -5.42 2.86
CA MET A 236 2.00 -4.81 3.81
C MET A 236 2.29 -5.81 4.93
N ALA A 237 3.56 -6.19 5.08
CA ALA A 237 4.00 -6.98 6.22
C ALA A 237 4.09 -6.06 7.46
N LEU A 238 3.34 -6.39 8.50
CA LEU A 238 3.31 -5.65 9.75
C LEU A 238 3.95 -6.47 10.87
N ARG A 239 4.55 -5.77 11.84
CA ARG A 239 5.09 -6.36 13.07
C ARG A 239 4.18 -5.99 14.25
N SER A 240 3.75 -6.97 15.02
CA SER A 240 3.02 -6.73 16.27
C SER A 240 3.95 -6.20 17.35
N CYS A 241 3.51 -5.18 18.08
CA CYS A 241 4.20 -4.61 19.24
C CYS A 241 3.61 -5.12 20.56
N SER A 242 2.88 -6.25 20.58
CA SER A 242 2.27 -6.77 21.81
C SER A 242 3.33 -7.05 22.88
N PRO A 243 3.21 -6.49 24.12
CA PRO A 243 4.19 -6.67 25.20
C PRO A 243 4.29 -8.10 25.74
N HIS A 244 3.35 -8.97 25.39
CA HIS A 244 3.35 -10.38 25.81
C HIS A 244 4.13 -11.32 24.88
N THR A 245 4.73 -10.81 23.83
CA THR A 245 5.63 -11.55 22.95
C THR A 245 7.06 -11.09 23.16
N LEU A 246 7.71 -11.61 24.21
CA LEU A 246 9.18 -11.62 24.33
C LEU A 246 9.76 -12.36 23.11
N GLY A 247 10.34 -11.59 22.19
CA GLY A 247 10.81 -12.06 20.88
C GLY A 247 9.81 -11.72 19.79
N GLY A 248 10.19 -10.76 18.93
CA GLY A 248 9.34 -10.27 17.84
C GLY A 248 8.73 -11.41 17.03
N ARG A 249 7.48 -11.73 17.33
CA ARG A 249 6.73 -12.75 16.62
C ARG A 249 6.22 -12.12 15.33
N TRP A 250 6.76 -12.60 14.24
CA TRP A 250 6.16 -12.32 12.95
C TRP A 250 4.82 -13.02 12.91
N ILE A 251 3.75 -12.31 12.56
CA ILE A 251 2.48 -12.95 12.25
C ILE A 251 2.74 -13.82 11.03
N ARG A 252 2.79 -15.13 11.23
CA ARG A 252 3.01 -16.07 10.13
C ARG A 252 1.77 -16.11 9.24
N ARG A 253 1.97 -16.39 7.97
CA ARG A 253 0.92 -16.58 6.95
C ARG A 253 -0.24 -17.48 7.42
N SER A 254 0.01 -18.42 8.34
CA SER A 254 -0.98 -19.32 8.94
C SER A 254 -1.82 -18.71 10.07
N GLU A 255 -1.48 -17.51 10.57
CA GLU A 255 -2.10 -16.95 11.78
C GLU A 255 -3.11 -15.82 11.46
N VAL A 256 -3.10 -15.29 10.24
CA VAL A 256 -4.06 -14.27 9.79
C VAL A 256 -4.65 -14.68 8.44
N ARG A 257 -5.90 -15.10 8.45
CA ARG A 257 -6.68 -15.39 7.24
C ARG A 257 -7.59 -14.20 6.94
N TRP A 258 -7.38 -13.56 5.81
CA TRP A 258 -8.26 -12.52 5.29
C TRP A 258 -9.26 -13.15 4.32
N HIS A 259 -10.53 -13.10 4.65
CA HIS A 259 -11.58 -13.56 3.74
C HIS A 259 -12.21 -12.34 3.07
N VAL A 260 -12.08 -12.26 1.77
CA VAL A 260 -12.87 -11.33 0.96
C VAL A 260 -14.19 -12.01 0.63
N THR A 261 -15.27 -11.61 1.29
CA THR A 261 -16.60 -12.13 0.94
C THR A 261 -17.23 -11.26 -0.12
N GLU A 262 -17.33 -11.76 -1.34
CA GLU A 262 -18.25 -11.21 -2.34
C GLU A 262 -19.69 -11.53 -1.96
N LYS A 263 -20.53 -10.48 -1.79
CA LYS A 263 -21.95 -10.60 -2.04
C LYS A 263 -22.19 -10.17 -3.49
N SER A 264 -21.93 -11.04 -4.42
CA SER A 264 -22.57 -11.04 -5.73
C SER A 264 -23.27 -12.37 -5.91
N SER A 265 -24.52 -12.31 -6.28
CA SER A 265 -25.31 -13.46 -6.70
C SER A 265 -24.60 -14.26 -7.77
N GLN A 266 -24.51 -15.57 -7.53
CA GLN A 266 -24.26 -16.63 -8.52
C GLN A 266 -22.90 -16.64 -9.23
N ARG A 267 -21.95 -17.31 -8.64
CA ARG A 267 -21.22 -18.50 -9.13
C ARG A 267 -20.17 -18.90 -8.09
N GLN A 268 -20.38 -20.05 -7.52
CA GLN A 268 -19.39 -20.72 -6.67
C GLN A 268 -18.25 -21.20 -7.56
N SER A 269 -17.04 -20.72 -7.28
CA SER A 269 -15.83 -21.47 -7.57
C SER A 269 -14.98 -21.52 -6.31
N PRO A 270 -14.50 -22.69 -5.91
CA PRO A 270 -13.77 -22.88 -4.67
C PRO A 270 -12.29 -22.54 -4.90
N LEU A 271 -11.91 -21.32 -4.64
CA LEU A 271 -10.51 -20.96 -4.45
C LEU A 271 -10.43 -20.09 -3.19
N SER A 272 -10.08 -20.76 -2.10
CA SER A 272 -9.72 -20.13 -0.84
C SER A 272 -8.41 -19.34 -1.04
N ASN A 273 -8.53 -18.03 -1.22
CA ASN A 273 -7.36 -17.17 -1.25
C ASN A 273 -7.05 -16.67 0.15
N GLU A 274 -6.02 -17.22 0.74
CA GLU A 274 -5.42 -16.77 2.00
C GLU A 274 -4.46 -15.64 1.68
N TRP A 275 -4.76 -14.42 2.14
CA TRP A 275 -3.92 -13.26 1.90
C TRP A 275 -3.70 -12.46 3.18
N GLU A 276 -2.45 -12.11 3.44
CA GLU A 276 -2.09 -11.09 4.43
C GLU A 276 -2.29 -9.72 3.77
N GLY A 277 -3.40 -9.05 4.10
CA GLY A 277 -3.86 -7.90 3.35
C GLY A 277 -3.41 -6.56 3.89
N ALA A 278 -3.15 -5.68 2.98
CA ALA A 278 -2.79 -4.30 3.22
C ALA A 278 -4.01 -3.38 3.37
N ALA A 279 -3.77 -2.28 4.01
CA ALA A 279 -4.70 -1.21 4.32
C ALA A 279 -5.35 -0.48 3.11
N TYR A 280 -5.29 -1.03 1.91
CA TYR A 280 -5.63 -0.31 0.68
C TYR A 280 -6.90 -0.74 -0.01
N ALA A 281 -7.52 -1.84 0.40
CA ALA A 281 -8.73 -2.34 -0.26
C ALA A 281 -10.03 -1.84 0.38
N ALA A 282 -9.99 -0.82 1.22
CA ALA A 282 -11.15 -0.30 1.97
C ALA A 282 -12.29 0.25 1.10
N CYS A 283 -12.13 0.24 -0.23
CA CYS A 283 -13.05 0.97 -1.11
C CYS A 283 -14.26 0.19 -1.63
N SER A 284 -14.29 -1.13 -1.51
CA SER A 284 -15.43 -1.89 -2.08
C SER A 284 -15.72 -3.26 -1.49
N ARG A 285 -14.97 -3.75 -0.49
CA ARG A 285 -15.13 -5.13 0.00
C ARG A 285 -15.07 -5.22 1.52
N LYS A 286 -15.86 -6.12 2.13
CA LYS A 286 -15.82 -6.43 3.55
C LYS A 286 -14.65 -7.37 3.83
N PHE A 287 -13.79 -6.98 4.76
CA PHE A 287 -12.75 -7.85 5.29
C PHE A 287 -13.22 -8.48 6.60
N THR A 288 -13.11 -9.79 6.72
CA THR A 288 -13.25 -10.48 8.00
C THR A 288 -11.93 -11.15 8.35
N CYS A 289 -11.37 -10.81 9.50
CA CYS A 289 -10.24 -11.53 10.06
C CYS A 289 -10.77 -12.67 10.94
N ARG A 290 -10.31 -13.89 10.71
CA ARG A 290 -10.45 -14.99 11.66
C ARG A 290 -9.09 -15.29 12.25
N THR A 291 -8.96 -15.12 13.56
CA THR A 291 -7.88 -15.72 14.33
C THR A 291 -8.27 -17.14 14.67
N GLU A 292 -7.58 -18.13 14.15
CA GLU A 292 -7.67 -19.50 14.69
C GLU A 292 -6.91 -19.53 16.00
N SER A 293 -7.62 -19.69 17.11
CA SER A 293 -7.03 -20.11 18.37
C SER A 293 -6.53 -21.55 18.16
N ALA A 294 -5.21 -21.73 18.23
CA ALA A 294 -4.63 -23.06 18.24
C ALA A 294 -5.08 -23.76 19.52
N GLU A 295 -6.06 -24.61 19.43
CA GLU A 295 -6.25 -25.69 20.42
C GLU A 295 -4.99 -26.56 20.35
N ARG A 296 -4.19 -26.49 21.39
CA ARG A 296 -3.11 -27.43 21.62
C ARG A 296 -3.74 -28.73 22.10
N ASP A 297 -3.83 -29.69 21.20
CA ASP A 297 -3.91 -31.06 21.63
C ASP A 297 -2.63 -31.42 22.38
N ARG A 298 -2.83 -31.68 23.67
CA ARG A 298 -1.90 -32.49 24.46
C ARG A 298 -2.13 -33.94 24.06
N MET A 299 -1.13 -34.58 23.46
CA MET A 299 -0.88 -35.98 23.68
C MET A 299 0.54 -36.35 23.27
N PHE A 300 1.24 -36.87 24.30
CA PHE A 300 2.50 -37.64 24.33
C PHE A 300 3.78 -36.97 23.83
#